data_c556bb85dbbd7fe6aa370116d69c9097
#
_entry.id   c556bb85dbbd7fe6aa370116d69c9097
#
_cell.length_a   1.000
_cell.length_b   1.000
_cell.length_c   1.000
_cell.angle_alpha   90.00
_cell.angle_beta   90.00
_cell.angle_gamma   90.00
#
_symmetry.space_group_name_H-M   'P 1'
#
loop_
_entity.id
_entity.type
_entity.pdbx_description
1 polymer ?
#
loop_
_entity_poly.entity_id
_entity_poly.type
_entity_poly.pdbx_seq_one_letter_code
_entity_poly.pdbx_strand_id
1 'polypeptide(L)'
;KFQSRMIVGFKKCLTAVGGCGGPLSRLLLKAGKSIFGDTSRVVRSGNWYGNDTAWRMVLDLNKCLFHFAGNGKPRTKPLKYCTLVDGIIAGEGDGPVAVDAKPCGVVVAGFNPVAVDTVCATLMGFDYRKLPVLKEAWKIENYPLVNYCPEDIVCKSNLQQWDRPFSQLQEREHLGFRPHFGWVNHIERSNIDPIPEKQLEL
;
A
#
# COMPACT_ATOMS: atom_id res chain seq x y z
N LYS A 1 0.28 18.51 -7.17
CA LYS A 1 1.48 19.33 -7.53
C LYS A 1 1.37 20.80 -7.09
N PHE A 2 0.21 21.44 -7.14
CA PHE A 2 0.03 22.83 -6.73
C PHE A 2 0.10 22.98 -5.20
N GLN A 3 -0.60 22.14 -4.46
CA GLN A 3 -0.58 22.13 -2.98
C GLN A 3 0.83 21.86 -2.41
N SER A 4 1.58 20.93 -2.99
CA SER A 4 2.93 20.62 -2.51
C SER A 4 3.91 21.78 -2.73
N ARG A 5 3.78 22.53 -3.82
CA ARG A 5 4.58 23.74 -4.06
C ARG A 5 4.24 24.88 -3.10
N MET A 6 2.96 25.05 -2.77
CA MET A 6 2.52 26.03 -1.78
C MET A 6 3.05 25.72 -0.37
N ILE A 7 3.00 24.46 0.03
CA ILE A 7 3.50 24.00 1.35
C ILE A 7 5.02 24.18 1.44
N VAL A 8 5.77 23.88 0.38
CA VAL A 8 7.23 24.09 0.32
C VAL A 8 7.58 25.59 0.32
N GLY A 9 6.81 26.42 -0.41
CA GLY A 9 6.97 27.87 -0.40
C GLY A 9 6.69 28.49 0.97
N PHE A 10 5.63 28.03 1.63
CA PHE A 10 5.27 28.47 2.98
C PHE A 10 6.32 28.04 4.03
N LYS A 11 6.85 26.81 3.92
CA LYS A 11 7.98 26.35 4.78
C LYS A 11 9.24 27.19 4.58
N LYS A 12 9.60 27.52 3.33
CA LYS A 12 10.76 28.39 3.06
C LYS A 12 10.57 29.80 3.63
N CYS A 13 9.36 30.35 3.53
CA CYS A 13 9.02 31.63 4.11
C CYS A 13 9.09 31.61 5.64
N LEU A 14 8.57 30.53 6.28
CA LEU A 14 8.63 30.35 7.74
C LEU A 14 10.06 30.13 8.26
N THR A 15 10.91 29.43 7.52
CA THR A 15 12.33 29.25 7.90
C THR A 15 13.13 30.54 7.69
N ALA A 16 12.79 31.36 6.71
CA ALA A 16 13.41 32.66 6.51
C ALA A 16 13.03 33.69 7.59
N VAL A 17 11.78 33.60 8.09
CA VAL A 17 11.27 34.45 9.21
C VAL A 17 11.62 33.86 10.58
N GLY A 18 11.94 32.57 10.67
CA GLY A 18 12.12 31.79 11.89
C GLY A 18 13.49 31.86 12.56
N GLY A 19 14.36 32.76 12.12
CA GLY A 19 15.61 33.05 12.84
C GLY A 19 15.42 33.67 14.22
N CYS A 20 14.19 34.10 14.57
CA CYS A 20 13.78 34.54 15.89
C CYS A 20 12.72 33.58 16.46
N GLY A 21 13.12 32.72 17.42
CA GLY A 21 12.22 31.78 18.13
C GLY A 21 11.17 32.46 19.00
N GLY A 22 10.46 33.44 18.51
CA GLY A 22 9.43 34.20 19.21
C GLY A 22 8.09 33.46 19.33
N PRO A 23 7.23 33.87 20.27
CA PRO A 23 5.92 33.23 20.50
C PRO A 23 5.02 33.28 19.24
N LEU A 24 5.21 34.25 18.36
CA LEU A 24 4.44 34.40 17.12
C LEU A 24 4.76 33.28 16.10
N SER A 25 6.02 32.87 15.98
CA SER A 25 6.40 31.76 15.10
C SER A 25 5.82 30.41 15.56
N ARG A 26 5.75 30.21 16.88
CA ARG A 26 5.09 29.02 17.47
C ARG A 26 3.59 29.01 17.22
N LEU A 27 2.95 30.16 17.32
CA LEU A 27 1.52 30.31 17.04
C LEU A 27 1.21 30.04 15.56
N LEU A 28 1.99 30.59 14.64
CA LEU A 28 1.87 30.36 13.19
C LEU A 28 2.13 28.90 12.82
N LEU A 29 3.10 28.24 13.45
CA LEU A 29 3.33 26.81 13.26
C LEU A 29 2.17 25.97 13.78
N LYS A 30 1.59 26.34 14.93
CA LYS A 30 0.43 25.65 15.51
C LYS A 30 -0.82 25.83 14.66
N ALA A 31 -1.06 27.03 14.13
CA ALA A 31 -2.15 27.32 13.21
C ALA A 31 -1.95 26.60 11.86
N GLY A 32 -0.72 26.60 11.33
CA GLY A 32 -0.38 25.83 10.12
C GLY A 32 -0.60 24.33 10.28
N LYS A 33 -0.23 23.76 11.42
CA LYS A 33 -0.52 22.34 11.73
C LYS A 33 -2.01 22.05 11.86
N SER A 34 -2.79 22.97 12.41
CA SER A 34 -4.25 22.82 12.54
C SER A 34 -4.96 22.85 11.19
N ILE A 35 -4.48 23.66 10.24
CA ILE A 35 -5.11 23.85 8.92
C ILE A 35 -4.65 22.82 7.90
N PHE A 36 -3.36 22.46 7.90
CA PHE A 36 -2.73 21.62 6.90
C PHE A 36 -2.32 20.22 7.41
N GLY A 37 -2.61 19.90 8.67
CA GLY A 37 -2.16 18.66 9.31
C GLY A 37 -0.65 18.64 9.59
N ASP A 38 -0.16 17.56 10.23
CA ASP A 38 1.28 17.38 10.50
C ASP A 38 1.99 16.81 9.28
N THR A 39 2.31 17.66 8.32
CA THR A 39 3.05 17.29 7.10
C THR A 39 4.46 16.75 7.39
N SER A 40 4.97 16.91 8.61
CA SER A 40 6.31 16.42 8.98
C SER A 40 6.37 14.89 9.01
N ARG A 41 5.27 14.22 9.37
CA ARG A 41 5.16 12.75 9.35
C ARG A 41 5.19 12.21 7.92
N VAL A 42 4.42 12.81 7.03
CA VAL A 42 4.35 12.42 5.60
C VAL A 42 5.71 12.57 4.94
N VAL A 43 6.35 13.73 5.10
CA VAL A 43 7.63 14.01 4.44
C VAL A 43 8.76 13.12 4.95
N ARG A 44 8.77 12.79 6.24
CA ARG A 44 9.81 11.93 6.84
C ARG A 44 9.67 10.47 6.46
N SER A 45 8.44 9.95 6.39
CA SER A 45 8.18 8.54 6.07
C SER A 45 8.17 8.24 4.56
N GLY A 46 8.05 9.26 3.72
CA GLY A 46 7.86 9.06 2.28
C GLY A 46 6.51 8.45 1.91
N ASN A 47 5.61 8.31 2.88
CA ASN A 47 4.36 7.59 2.71
C ASN A 47 3.20 8.54 2.34
N TRP A 48 3.15 8.93 1.08
CA TRP A 48 2.06 9.72 0.51
C TRP A 48 1.73 9.28 -0.91
N TYR A 49 0.48 9.45 -1.31
CA TYR A 49 0.03 9.19 -2.67
C TYR A 49 0.79 10.08 -3.68
N GLY A 50 1.34 9.45 -4.71
CA GLY A 50 2.17 10.13 -5.72
C GLY A 50 3.67 10.14 -5.40
N ASN A 51 4.13 9.52 -4.30
CA ASN A 51 5.55 9.20 -4.13
C ASN A 51 5.99 8.20 -5.20
N ASP A 52 6.99 8.59 -5.99
CA ASP A 52 7.42 7.85 -7.19
C ASP A 52 8.81 7.20 -7.02
N THR A 53 9.15 6.75 -5.82
CA THR A 53 10.47 6.20 -5.53
C THR A 53 10.43 4.77 -4.99
N ALA A 54 9.82 4.54 -3.85
CA ALA A 54 9.91 3.27 -3.13
C ALA A 54 9.40 2.06 -3.95
N TRP A 55 8.31 2.20 -4.67
CA TRP A 55 7.73 1.13 -5.46
C TRP A 55 8.66 0.66 -6.60
N ARG A 56 9.43 1.58 -7.21
CA ARG A 56 10.42 1.24 -8.26
C ARG A 56 11.50 0.35 -7.68
N MET A 57 12.06 0.75 -6.54
CA MET A 57 13.08 -0.03 -5.84
C MET A 57 12.55 -1.43 -5.47
N VAL A 58 11.33 -1.53 -4.97
CA VAL A 58 10.70 -2.83 -4.64
C VAL A 58 10.65 -3.73 -5.88
N LEU A 59 10.19 -3.23 -7.02
CA LEU A 59 10.11 -3.99 -8.26
C LEU A 59 11.50 -4.41 -8.76
N ASP A 60 12.48 -3.51 -8.73
CA ASP A 60 13.83 -3.83 -9.20
C ASP A 60 14.52 -4.86 -8.30
N LEU A 61 14.36 -4.77 -6.98
CA LEU A 61 14.88 -5.78 -6.06
C LEU A 61 14.23 -7.15 -6.28
N ASN A 62 12.92 -7.19 -6.54
CA ASN A 62 12.23 -8.44 -6.86
C ASN A 62 12.71 -9.03 -8.20
N LYS A 63 12.92 -8.22 -9.24
CA LYS A 63 13.55 -8.70 -10.49
C LYS A 63 14.91 -9.32 -10.22
N CYS A 64 15.76 -8.65 -9.44
CA CYS A 64 17.06 -9.19 -9.06
C CYS A 64 16.93 -10.54 -8.34
N LEU A 65 16.04 -10.62 -7.35
CA LEU A 65 15.83 -11.85 -6.58
C LEU A 65 15.36 -13.02 -7.44
N PHE A 66 14.37 -12.79 -8.31
CA PHE A 66 13.73 -13.86 -9.08
C PHE A 66 14.57 -14.33 -10.26
N HIS A 67 15.20 -13.41 -10.96
CA HIS A 67 15.83 -13.69 -12.27
C HIS A 67 17.35 -13.77 -12.23
N PHE A 68 18.01 -13.37 -11.15
CA PHE A 68 19.47 -13.37 -11.09
C PHE A 68 19.99 -14.22 -9.92
N ALA A 69 21.12 -14.88 -10.17
CA ALA A 69 21.84 -15.60 -9.12
C ALA A 69 22.73 -14.65 -8.32
N GLY A 70 23.23 -15.09 -7.17
CA GLY A 70 24.10 -14.28 -6.30
C GLY A 70 25.40 -13.78 -6.94
N ASN A 71 25.82 -14.37 -8.06
CA ASN A 71 26.96 -13.92 -8.88
C ASN A 71 26.57 -12.91 -9.98
N GLY A 72 25.33 -12.40 -9.95
CA GLY A 72 24.80 -11.44 -10.93
C GLY A 72 24.46 -12.02 -12.31
N LYS A 73 24.59 -13.34 -12.53
CA LYS A 73 24.21 -13.97 -13.80
C LYS A 73 22.71 -14.26 -13.83
N PRO A 74 22.05 -14.10 -14.99
CA PRO A 74 20.65 -14.49 -15.13
C PRO A 74 20.45 -15.99 -14.82
N ARG A 75 19.35 -16.30 -14.15
CA ARG A 75 18.92 -17.68 -13.91
C ARG A 75 18.31 -18.25 -15.20
N THR A 76 18.50 -19.53 -15.42
CA THR A 76 17.83 -20.26 -16.52
C THR A 76 16.33 -20.44 -16.26
N LYS A 77 15.93 -20.45 -14.99
CA LYS A 77 14.52 -20.48 -14.53
C LYS A 77 14.36 -19.52 -13.36
N PRO A 78 13.24 -18.80 -13.27
CA PRO A 78 12.95 -17.96 -12.11
C PRO A 78 12.99 -18.74 -10.80
N LEU A 79 13.32 -18.05 -9.73
CA LEU A 79 13.29 -18.62 -8.39
C LEU A 79 11.87 -19.06 -8.03
N LYS A 80 11.72 -20.26 -7.49
CA LYS A 80 10.45 -20.67 -6.88
C LYS A 80 10.29 -19.95 -5.54
N TYR A 81 9.13 -19.37 -5.33
CA TYR A 81 8.83 -18.55 -4.19
C TYR A 81 7.49 -18.97 -3.56
N CYS A 82 7.38 -18.83 -2.25
CA CYS A 82 6.15 -18.98 -1.52
C CYS A 82 5.98 -17.78 -0.60
N THR A 83 4.87 -17.10 -0.70
CA THR A 83 4.48 -15.99 0.16
C THR A 83 3.45 -16.48 1.15
N LEU A 84 3.63 -16.12 2.42
CA LEU A 84 2.66 -16.32 3.48
C LEU A 84 2.42 -14.99 4.17
N VAL A 85 1.17 -14.57 4.24
CA VAL A 85 0.72 -13.34 4.90
C VAL A 85 -0.11 -13.72 6.12
N ASP A 86 0.38 -13.34 7.28
CA ASP A 86 -0.35 -13.45 8.54
C ASP A 86 -1.21 -12.18 8.73
N GLY A 87 -2.51 -12.35 8.62
CA GLY A 87 -3.52 -11.32 8.85
C GLY A 87 -4.50 -11.72 9.97
N ILE A 88 -4.11 -12.59 10.90
CA ILE A 88 -4.97 -12.95 12.05
C ILE A 88 -5.29 -11.69 12.85
N ILE A 89 -4.26 -10.95 13.22
CA ILE A 89 -4.39 -9.57 13.73
C ILE A 89 -3.54 -8.68 12.82
N ALA A 90 -4.20 -8.04 11.88
CA ALA A 90 -3.58 -7.11 10.96
C ALA A 90 -3.46 -5.71 11.58
N GLY A 91 -2.90 -4.78 10.82
CA GLY A 91 -2.75 -3.39 11.22
C GLY A 91 -3.26 -2.43 10.15
N GLU A 92 -3.88 -1.34 10.56
CA GLU A 92 -4.39 -0.31 9.66
C GLU A 92 -4.01 1.10 10.09
N GLY A 93 -4.25 2.09 9.24
CA GLY A 93 -4.01 3.51 9.53
C GLY A 93 -2.55 3.91 9.45
N ASP A 94 -2.05 4.58 10.48
CA ASP A 94 -0.75 5.28 10.45
C ASP A 94 0.47 4.37 10.69
N GLY A 95 0.49 3.23 10.01
CA GLY A 95 1.62 2.30 10.05
C GLY A 95 2.91 2.89 9.46
N PRO A 96 4.07 2.25 9.75
CA PRO A 96 4.25 1.12 10.66
C PRO A 96 4.39 1.52 12.14
N VAL A 97 4.56 2.81 12.45
CA VAL A 97 4.94 3.27 13.80
C VAL A 97 3.73 3.44 14.74
N ALA A 98 2.57 3.81 14.18
CA ALA A 98 1.35 4.07 14.94
C ALA A 98 0.16 3.38 14.26
N VAL A 99 0.28 2.06 14.11
CA VAL A 99 -0.76 1.21 13.52
C VAL A 99 -1.84 0.89 14.53
N ASP A 100 -3.09 0.91 14.10
CA ASP A 100 -4.21 0.39 14.88
C ASP A 100 -4.42 -1.10 14.56
N ALA A 101 -4.61 -1.92 15.59
CA ALA A 101 -4.84 -3.35 15.43
C ALA A 101 -6.21 -3.60 14.79
N LYS A 102 -6.24 -4.50 13.79
CA LYS A 102 -7.47 -4.93 13.12
C LYS A 102 -7.56 -6.46 13.12
N PRO A 103 -8.41 -7.05 13.95
CA PRO A 103 -8.68 -8.50 13.91
C PRO A 103 -9.35 -8.86 12.59
N CYS A 104 -8.71 -9.72 11.78
CA CYS A 104 -9.24 -10.16 10.50
C CYS A 104 -9.39 -11.66 10.39
N GLY A 105 -8.66 -12.45 11.21
CA GLY A 105 -8.75 -13.91 11.23
C GLY A 105 -8.31 -14.58 9.91
N VAL A 106 -7.48 -13.93 9.09
CA VAL A 106 -7.12 -14.44 7.77
C VAL A 106 -5.63 -14.77 7.67
N VAL A 107 -5.34 -15.84 6.93
CA VAL A 107 -4.00 -16.18 6.46
C VAL A 107 -4.06 -16.32 4.95
N VAL A 108 -3.18 -15.65 4.22
CA VAL A 108 -3.13 -15.71 2.75
C VAL A 108 -1.79 -16.28 2.32
N ALA A 109 -1.82 -17.26 1.41
CA ALA A 109 -0.61 -17.87 0.87
C ALA A 109 -0.67 -18.02 -0.64
N GLY A 110 0.49 -18.01 -1.30
CA GLY A 110 0.58 -18.25 -2.73
C GLY A 110 2.01 -18.34 -3.23
N PHE A 111 2.15 -18.80 -4.47
CA PHE A 111 3.47 -19.00 -5.10
C PHE A 111 3.92 -17.82 -5.99
N ASN A 112 3.11 -16.79 -6.09
CA ASN A 112 3.48 -15.56 -6.79
C ASN A 112 3.18 -14.33 -5.91
N PRO A 113 4.19 -13.53 -5.54
CA PRO A 113 4.00 -12.40 -4.62
C PRO A 113 3.10 -11.32 -5.20
N VAL A 114 3.15 -11.07 -6.52
CA VAL A 114 2.29 -10.05 -7.17
C VAL A 114 0.82 -10.46 -7.06
N ALA A 115 0.51 -11.75 -7.27
CA ALA A 115 -0.85 -12.25 -7.13
C ALA A 115 -1.32 -12.21 -5.67
N VAL A 116 -0.47 -12.61 -4.71
CA VAL A 116 -0.80 -12.56 -3.28
C VAL A 116 -1.08 -11.13 -2.84
N ASP A 117 -0.21 -10.17 -3.19
CA ASP A 117 -0.40 -8.77 -2.84
C ASP A 117 -1.64 -8.16 -3.50
N THR A 118 -1.95 -8.58 -4.75
CA THR A 118 -3.16 -8.15 -5.46
C THR A 118 -4.43 -8.63 -4.75
N VAL A 119 -4.46 -9.88 -4.32
CA VAL A 119 -5.56 -10.44 -3.54
C VAL A 119 -5.66 -9.75 -2.18
N CYS A 120 -4.54 -9.57 -1.47
CA CYS A 120 -4.52 -8.87 -0.17
C CYS A 120 -5.04 -7.44 -0.29
N ALA A 121 -4.58 -6.67 -1.28
CA ALA A 121 -5.06 -5.31 -1.50
C ALA A 121 -6.58 -5.29 -1.73
N THR A 122 -7.10 -6.24 -2.50
CA THR A 122 -8.53 -6.36 -2.79
C THR A 122 -9.33 -6.74 -1.53
N LEU A 123 -8.85 -7.68 -0.73
CA LEU A 123 -9.46 -8.06 0.55
C LEU A 123 -9.43 -6.90 1.55
N MET A 124 -8.39 -6.09 1.56
CA MET A 124 -8.32 -4.90 2.39
C MET A 124 -9.33 -3.82 1.98
N GLY A 125 -9.84 -3.85 0.76
CA GLY A 125 -10.74 -2.83 0.21
C GLY A 125 -10.02 -1.77 -0.62
N PHE A 126 -8.81 -2.07 -1.09
CA PHE A 126 -8.03 -1.18 -1.94
C PHE A 126 -8.08 -1.62 -3.40
N ASP A 127 -8.09 -0.67 -4.31
CA ASP A 127 -7.96 -0.91 -5.74
C ASP A 127 -6.47 -1.11 -6.08
N TYR A 128 -6.06 -2.36 -6.35
CA TYR A 128 -4.67 -2.69 -6.69
C TYR A 128 -4.16 -1.90 -7.90
N ARG A 129 -5.03 -1.46 -8.81
CA ARG A 129 -4.67 -0.65 -9.99
C ARG A 129 -4.28 0.78 -9.64
N LYS A 130 -4.63 1.23 -8.42
CA LYS A 130 -4.25 2.54 -7.87
C LYS A 130 -2.97 2.46 -7.03
N LEU A 131 -2.50 1.27 -6.71
CA LEU A 131 -1.25 1.03 -5.99
C LEU A 131 -0.08 0.92 -6.99
N PRO A 132 0.85 1.87 -7.05
CA PRO A 132 1.88 1.90 -8.09
C PRO A 132 2.70 0.61 -8.18
N VAL A 133 3.05 0.01 -7.05
CA VAL A 133 3.83 -1.23 -7.01
C VAL A 133 3.09 -2.38 -7.70
N LEU A 134 1.80 -2.54 -7.47
CA LEU A 134 1.00 -3.60 -8.10
C LEU A 134 0.67 -3.25 -9.56
N LYS A 135 0.18 -2.03 -9.78
CA LYS A 135 -0.14 -1.55 -11.11
C LYS A 135 1.00 -1.75 -12.10
N GLU A 136 2.22 -1.43 -11.70
CA GLU A 136 3.39 -1.53 -12.57
C GLU A 136 3.98 -2.95 -12.58
N ALA A 137 3.84 -3.75 -11.51
CA ALA A 137 4.27 -5.15 -11.50
C ALA A 137 3.60 -5.98 -12.61
N TRP A 138 2.30 -5.75 -12.85
CA TRP A 138 1.53 -6.43 -13.90
C TRP A 138 1.93 -6.06 -15.33
N LYS A 139 2.70 -4.98 -15.53
CA LYS A 139 3.10 -4.47 -16.84
C LYS A 139 4.56 -4.78 -17.21
N ILE A 140 5.30 -5.43 -16.33
CA ILE A 140 6.72 -5.71 -16.57
C ILE A 140 6.87 -6.77 -17.64
N GLU A 141 7.45 -6.42 -18.80
CA GLU A 141 7.75 -7.32 -19.89
C GLU A 141 9.15 -7.94 -19.76
N ASN A 142 10.14 -7.14 -19.36
CA ASN A 142 11.52 -7.58 -19.18
C ASN A 142 11.74 -8.08 -17.76
N TYR A 143 12.08 -9.36 -17.61
CA TYR A 143 12.17 -10.03 -16.32
C TYR A 143 10.85 -9.95 -15.54
N PRO A 144 9.75 -10.51 -16.09
CA PRO A 144 8.42 -10.37 -15.49
C PRO A 144 8.36 -11.05 -14.13
N LEU A 145 7.70 -10.41 -13.18
CA LEU A 145 7.45 -10.97 -11.85
C LEU A 145 6.24 -11.91 -11.84
N VAL A 146 5.44 -11.86 -12.89
CA VAL A 146 4.24 -12.67 -13.11
C VAL A 146 4.10 -12.91 -14.61
N ASN A 147 3.59 -14.07 -15.02
CA ASN A 147 3.47 -14.51 -16.42
C ASN A 147 2.05 -14.90 -16.83
N TYR A 148 1.06 -14.38 -16.11
CA TYR A 148 -0.38 -14.54 -16.39
C TYR A 148 -1.09 -13.22 -16.04
N CYS A 149 -2.39 -13.09 -16.33
CA CYS A 149 -3.17 -11.89 -16.05
C CYS A 149 -3.82 -11.94 -14.66
N PRO A 150 -4.23 -10.80 -14.08
CA PRO A 150 -4.95 -10.79 -12.80
C PRO A 150 -6.21 -11.68 -12.81
N GLU A 151 -6.88 -11.76 -13.94
CA GLU A 151 -8.09 -12.55 -14.15
C GLU A 151 -7.86 -14.06 -14.04
N ASP A 152 -6.61 -14.52 -14.24
CA ASP A 152 -6.21 -15.93 -14.13
C ASP A 152 -6.00 -16.37 -12.68
N ILE A 153 -6.02 -15.45 -11.72
CA ILE A 153 -5.87 -15.79 -10.31
C ILE A 153 -7.10 -16.55 -9.82
N VAL A 154 -6.87 -17.73 -9.27
CA VAL A 154 -7.89 -18.53 -8.59
C VAL A 154 -7.62 -18.52 -7.10
N CYS A 155 -8.53 -17.94 -6.33
CA CYS A 155 -8.49 -17.97 -4.88
C CYS A 155 -9.16 -19.25 -4.38
N LYS A 156 -8.48 -19.95 -3.48
CA LYS A 156 -9.02 -21.10 -2.74
C LYS A 156 -9.11 -20.74 -1.27
N SER A 157 -10.28 -20.98 -0.66
CA SER A 157 -10.55 -20.61 0.72
C SER A 157 -11.40 -21.65 1.43
N ASN A 158 -11.24 -21.73 2.74
CA ASN A 158 -12.18 -22.43 3.61
C ASN A 158 -13.52 -21.68 3.79
N LEU A 159 -13.55 -20.38 3.42
CA LEU A 159 -14.77 -19.57 3.43
C LEU A 159 -15.34 -19.51 2.00
N GLN A 160 -16.56 -20.00 1.83
CA GLN A 160 -17.23 -20.11 0.52
C GLN A 160 -17.30 -18.76 -0.22
N GLN A 161 -17.42 -17.67 0.51
CA GLN A 161 -17.48 -16.32 -0.07
C GLN A 161 -16.17 -15.92 -0.77
N TRP A 162 -15.03 -16.53 -0.41
CA TRP A 162 -13.70 -16.22 -0.97
C TRP A 162 -13.12 -17.40 -1.79
N ASP A 163 -13.79 -18.55 -1.86
CA ASP A 163 -13.37 -19.70 -2.70
C ASP A 163 -13.88 -19.53 -4.12
N ARG A 164 -13.23 -18.67 -4.90
CA ARG A 164 -13.65 -18.29 -6.25
C ARG A 164 -12.56 -17.63 -7.07
N PRO A 165 -12.76 -17.44 -8.41
CA PRO A 165 -11.89 -16.63 -9.25
C PRO A 165 -11.74 -15.19 -8.73
N PHE A 166 -10.56 -14.60 -8.88
CA PHE A 166 -10.26 -13.25 -8.43
C PHE A 166 -11.19 -12.19 -9.03
N SER A 167 -11.60 -12.35 -10.28
CA SER A 167 -12.59 -11.46 -10.94
C SER A 167 -13.87 -11.31 -10.13
N GLN A 168 -14.36 -12.41 -9.55
CA GLN A 168 -15.56 -12.40 -8.70
C GLN A 168 -15.27 -11.87 -7.29
N LEU A 169 -14.03 -11.97 -6.81
CA LEU A 169 -13.63 -11.40 -5.52
C LEU A 169 -13.68 -9.87 -5.55
N GLN A 170 -13.37 -9.26 -6.68
CA GLN A 170 -13.43 -7.81 -6.86
C GLN A 170 -14.84 -7.22 -6.72
N GLU A 171 -15.87 -8.03 -6.93
CA GLU A 171 -17.29 -7.63 -6.84
C GLU A 171 -17.88 -7.85 -5.43
N ARG A 172 -17.07 -8.36 -4.50
CA ARG A 172 -17.53 -8.77 -3.17
C ARG A 172 -17.11 -7.79 -2.07
N GLU A 173 -17.72 -7.97 -0.93
CA GLU A 173 -17.37 -7.33 0.32
C GLU A 173 -15.88 -7.47 0.65
N HIS A 174 -15.35 -6.52 1.38
CA HIS A 174 -13.96 -6.46 1.79
C HIS A 174 -13.82 -6.21 3.30
N LEU A 175 -12.61 -6.36 3.84
CA LEU A 175 -12.32 -6.23 5.26
C LEU A 175 -12.34 -4.77 5.78
N GLY A 176 -12.55 -3.77 4.92
CA GLY A 176 -12.72 -2.39 5.31
C GLY A 176 -11.51 -1.76 5.98
N PHE A 177 -10.31 -2.01 5.45
CA PHE A 177 -9.10 -1.40 6.00
C PHE A 177 -9.08 0.11 5.78
N ARG A 178 -8.66 0.82 6.81
CA ARG A 178 -8.37 2.24 6.74
C ARG A 178 -6.96 2.45 6.19
N PRO A 179 -6.80 3.19 5.08
CA PRO A 179 -5.47 3.48 4.54
C PRO A 179 -4.68 4.41 5.46
N HIS A 180 -3.36 4.44 5.27
CA HIS A 180 -2.51 5.46 5.86
C HIS A 180 -2.96 6.86 5.43
N PHE A 181 -2.89 7.85 6.34
CA PHE A 181 -3.41 9.21 6.10
C PHE A 181 -2.89 9.87 4.81
N GLY A 182 -1.69 9.52 4.35
CA GLY A 182 -1.14 10.02 3.08
C GLY A 182 -1.76 9.39 1.82
N TRP A 183 -2.66 8.41 1.98
CA TRP A 183 -3.28 7.63 0.90
C TRP A 183 -4.82 7.68 0.92
N VAL A 184 -5.41 8.29 1.93
CA VAL A 184 -6.87 8.43 2.09
C VAL A 184 -7.49 9.10 0.86
N ASN A 185 -8.58 8.56 0.36
CA ASN A 185 -9.32 8.97 -0.84
C ASN A 185 -8.57 8.77 -2.16
N HIS A 186 -7.51 7.95 -2.16
CA HIS A 186 -6.73 7.69 -3.36
C HIS A 186 -6.76 6.24 -3.82
N ILE A 187 -6.80 5.29 -2.90
CA ILE A 187 -6.63 3.86 -3.19
C ILE A 187 -7.84 3.01 -2.85
N GLU A 188 -8.81 3.55 -2.15
CA GLU A 188 -10.00 2.82 -1.74
C GLU A 188 -10.83 2.42 -2.97
N ARG A 189 -11.49 1.27 -2.86
CA ARG A 189 -12.48 0.81 -3.83
C ARG A 189 -13.78 1.58 -3.60
N SER A 190 -14.27 2.22 -4.63
CA SER A 190 -15.59 2.87 -4.62
C SER A 190 -16.65 1.82 -4.97
N ASN A 191 -17.79 1.86 -4.28
CA ASN A 191 -19.01 1.08 -4.54
C ASN A 191 -19.10 -0.36 -3.97
N ILE A 192 -18.28 -0.71 -2.99
CA ILE A 192 -18.39 -2.00 -2.31
C ILE A 192 -18.34 -1.75 -0.79
N ASP A 193 -19.30 -2.30 -0.07
CA ASP A 193 -19.39 -2.15 1.37
C ASP A 193 -18.41 -3.10 2.10
N PRO A 194 -17.85 -2.67 3.24
CA PRO A 194 -17.05 -3.55 4.07
C PRO A 194 -17.92 -4.63 4.74
N ILE A 195 -17.32 -5.79 5.00
CA ILE A 195 -17.95 -6.83 5.80
C ILE A 195 -18.21 -6.29 7.21
N PRO A 196 -19.42 -6.41 7.74
CA PRO A 196 -19.69 -6.00 9.12
C PRO A 196 -18.79 -6.75 10.11
N GLU A 197 -18.18 -6.05 11.07
CA GLU A 197 -17.23 -6.64 12.04
C GLU A 197 -17.80 -7.83 12.81
N LYS A 198 -19.11 -7.84 13.07
CA LYS A 198 -19.79 -8.99 13.72
C LYS A 198 -19.74 -10.30 12.94
N GLN A 199 -19.42 -10.29 11.65
CA GLN A 199 -19.26 -11.50 10.83
C GLN A 199 -17.81 -12.01 10.79
N LEU A 200 -16.87 -11.26 11.35
CA LEU A 200 -15.46 -11.64 11.47
C LEU A 200 -15.14 -12.27 12.83
N GLU A 201 -16.08 -12.27 13.78
CA GLU A 201 -15.94 -12.99 15.03
C GLU A 201 -16.12 -14.52 14.76
N LEU A 202 -14.98 -15.21 14.72
CA LEU A 202 -14.86 -16.67 14.66
C LEU A 202 -14.95 -17.29 16.06
#